data_897137241af3b6a68216c8fe6738ce74
#
_entry.id   897137241af3b6a68216c8fe6738ce74
#
_cell.length_a   1.000
_cell.length_b   1.000
_cell.length_c   1.000
_cell.angle_alpha   90.00
_cell.angle_beta   90.00
_cell.angle_gamma   90.00
#
_symmetry.space_group_name_H-M   'P 1'
#
loop_
_entity.id
_entity.type
_entity.pdbx_description
1 polymer ?
#
loop_
_entity_poly.entity_id
_entity_poly.type
_entity_poly.pdbx_seq_one_letter_code
_entity_poly.pdbx_strand_id
1 'polypeptide(L)'
;MSNLKIAVMVNSLRLGMDKGIEWTASMGVPGVHIGCQQGFCPQDMDLAARKNFLRWLRDCGVELSAISAWGGREDLGREEGLQETIEEGKRLLEFAADLECGIWQGHCGIIPHSSDDPKWGRFVNSFGELCRYGEKVGAKLAVETGPEPPATFLQMINDVGSRSLCANYDPANLILWPARYMKEAGQSYDREKAFAEYQPVEGVKVLGKHIIHTHAKDARVFPGDDAREVPLGEGWIDWQRYLKNLREVGYDGFYAIEREVGEDPLTDIAKAIEFLRSL
;
A
#
# COMPACT_ATOMS: atom_id res chain seq x y z
N MET A 1 -6.26 -8.51 -24.31
CA MET A 1 -6.03 -7.36 -23.43
C MET A 1 -6.23 -7.84 -22.01
N SER A 2 -5.22 -7.73 -21.16
CA SER A 2 -5.36 -8.14 -19.75
C SER A 2 -6.34 -7.17 -19.08
N ASN A 3 -7.42 -7.70 -18.52
CA ASN A 3 -8.44 -6.88 -17.84
C ASN A 3 -7.97 -6.61 -16.40
N LEU A 4 -6.89 -5.79 -16.24
CA LEU A 4 -6.39 -5.40 -14.92
C LEU A 4 -7.44 -4.56 -14.20
N LYS A 5 -7.70 -4.89 -12.95
CA LYS A 5 -8.54 -4.07 -12.06
C LYS A 5 -7.73 -2.84 -11.63
N ILE A 6 -7.77 -1.77 -12.39
CA ILE A 6 -7.06 -0.54 -12.09
C ILE A 6 -7.82 0.25 -11.04
N ALA A 7 -7.13 0.81 -10.07
CA ALA A 7 -7.62 1.84 -9.17
C ALA A 7 -6.70 3.07 -9.22
N VAL A 8 -7.19 4.21 -8.76
CA VAL A 8 -6.38 5.42 -8.58
C VAL A 8 -6.41 5.79 -7.10
N MET A 9 -5.24 6.08 -6.54
CA MET A 9 -5.15 6.71 -5.23
C MET A 9 -5.60 8.17 -5.35
N VAL A 10 -6.80 8.46 -4.84
CA VAL A 10 -7.48 9.76 -5.03
C VAL A 10 -6.65 10.91 -4.49
N ASN A 11 -5.94 10.71 -3.39
CA ASN A 11 -5.07 11.72 -2.78
C ASN A 11 -3.93 12.16 -3.72
N SER A 12 -3.45 11.26 -4.58
CA SER A 12 -2.40 11.54 -5.57
C SER A 12 -2.84 12.55 -6.64
N LEU A 13 -4.14 12.65 -6.91
CA LEU A 13 -4.68 13.58 -7.90
C LEU A 13 -4.63 15.04 -7.45
N ARG A 14 -4.56 15.31 -6.15
CA ARG A 14 -4.54 16.67 -5.55
C ARG A 14 -5.76 17.52 -5.89
N LEU A 15 -6.88 16.89 -6.27
CA LEU A 15 -8.15 17.56 -6.62
C LEU A 15 -9.13 17.67 -5.44
N GLY A 16 -8.82 17.03 -4.30
CA GLY A 16 -9.77 16.72 -3.25
C GLY A 16 -10.59 15.46 -3.58
N MET A 17 -11.28 14.92 -2.57
CA MET A 17 -11.90 13.60 -2.66
C MET A 17 -12.96 13.51 -3.78
N ASP A 18 -13.97 14.39 -3.72
CA ASP A 18 -15.12 14.30 -4.65
C ASP A 18 -14.69 14.43 -6.11
N LYS A 19 -13.93 15.49 -6.42
CA LYS A 19 -13.41 15.72 -7.77
C LYS A 19 -12.45 14.64 -8.22
N GLY A 20 -11.66 14.08 -7.32
CA GLY A 20 -10.74 12.97 -7.63
C GLY A 20 -11.50 11.69 -8.00
N ILE A 21 -12.57 11.37 -7.28
CA ILE A 21 -13.44 10.23 -7.59
C ILE A 21 -14.15 10.44 -8.94
N GLU A 22 -14.75 11.62 -9.18
CA GLU A 22 -15.40 11.97 -10.43
C GLU A 22 -14.42 11.91 -11.61
N TRP A 23 -13.21 12.43 -11.44
CA TRP A 23 -12.16 12.35 -12.45
C TRP A 23 -11.78 10.91 -12.76
N THR A 24 -11.58 10.07 -11.73
CA THR A 24 -11.26 8.64 -11.89
C THR A 24 -12.35 7.92 -12.66
N ALA A 25 -13.61 8.15 -12.31
CA ALA A 25 -14.77 7.61 -13.02
C ALA A 25 -14.79 8.06 -14.49
N SER A 26 -14.52 9.34 -14.77
CA SER A 26 -14.50 9.91 -16.13
C SER A 26 -13.42 9.29 -17.01
N MET A 27 -12.32 8.80 -16.41
CA MET A 27 -11.25 8.05 -17.09
C MET A 27 -11.62 6.59 -17.34
N GLY A 28 -12.82 6.15 -16.95
CA GLY A 28 -13.28 4.76 -17.08
C GLY A 28 -12.46 3.79 -16.22
N VAL A 29 -11.95 4.26 -15.07
CA VAL A 29 -11.22 3.43 -14.09
C VAL A 29 -12.21 2.92 -13.06
N PRO A 30 -12.29 1.59 -12.81
CA PRO A 30 -13.32 1.01 -11.96
C PRO A 30 -13.06 1.13 -10.47
N GLY A 31 -11.85 1.49 -10.05
CA GLY A 31 -11.47 1.49 -8.63
C GLY A 31 -10.91 2.80 -8.13
N VAL A 32 -11.13 3.08 -6.85
CA VAL A 32 -10.51 4.18 -6.11
C VAL A 32 -9.86 3.64 -4.83
N HIS A 33 -8.69 4.17 -4.48
CA HIS A 33 -8.04 3.98 -3.19
C HIS A 33 -8.03 5.34 -2.49
N ILE A 34 -8.53 5.42 -1.27
CA ILE A 34 -8.75 6.71 -0.61
C ILE A 34 -8.04 6.76 0.73
N GLY A 35 -7.15 7.75 0.88
CA GLY A 35 -6.51 8.04 2.15
C GLY A 35 -7.41 8.78 3.11
N CYS A 36 -7.35 8.42 4.39
CA CYS A 36 -8.03 9.14 5.45
C CYS A 36 -7.62 10.62 5.45
N GLN A 37 -8.62 11.48 5.46
CA GLN A 37 -8.49 12.93 5.44
C GLN A 37 -9.70 13.58 6.11
N GLN A 38 -9.67 14.88 6.32
CA GLN A 38 -10.82 15.60 6.88
C GLN A 38 -12.10 15.28 6.10
N GLY A 39 -13.15 14.87 6.79
CA GLY A 39 -14.43 14.44 6.22
C GLY A 39 -14.46 12.98 5.75
N PHE A 40 -13.33 12.28 5.72
CA PHE A 40 -13.23 10.87 5.36
C PHE A 40 -12.29 10.13 6.33
N CYS A 41 -12.70 10.00 7.57
CA CYS A 41 -12.02 9.26 8.63
C CYS A 41 -13.06 8.58 9.53
N PRO A 42 -12.69 7.57 10.33
CA PRO A 42 -13.61 6.90 11.23
C PRO A 42 -14.41 7.84 12.15
N GLN A 43 -13.78 8.91 12.63
CA GLN A 43 -14.38 9.90 13.52
C GLN A 43 -15.28 10.93 12.82
N ASP A 44 -15.13 11.11 11.50
CA ASP A 44 -15.84 12.11 10.72
C ASP A 44 -17.12 11.56 10.07
N MET A 45 -17.24 10.23 9.99
CA MET A 45 -18.33 9.56 9.29
C MET A 45 -19.07 8.59 10.22
N ASP A 46 -20.33 8.88 10.51
CA ASP A 46 -21.22 7.91 11.12
C ASP A 46 -21.66 6.82 10.14
N LEU A 47 -22.37 5.80 10.61
CA LEU A 47 -22.84 4.69 9.77
C LEU A 47 -23.74 5.16 8.60
N ALA A 48 -24.53 6.21 8.78
CA ALA A 48 -25.38 6.74 7.73
C ALA A 48 -24.54 7.43 6.65
N ALA A 49 -23.53 8.20 7.04
CA ALA A 49 -22.59 8.85 6.12
C ALA A 49 -21.79 7.79 5.33
N ARG A 50 -21.31 6.69 5.97
CA ARG A 50 -20.62 5.58 5.29
C ARG A 50 -21.52 4.93 4.22
N LYS A 51 -22.76 4.65 4.55
CA LYS A 51 -23.74 4.09 3.58
C LYS A 51 -24.07 5.04 2.44
N ASN A 52 -24.16 6.35 2.70
CA ASN A 52 -24.38 7.36 1.67
C ASN A 52 -23.19 7.45 0.73
N PHE A 53 -21.98 7.41 1.28
CA PHE A 53 -20.73 7.41 0.52
C PHE A 53 -20.64 6.19 -0.43
N LEU A 54 -20.94 5.00 0.06
CA LEU A 54 -20.98 3.79 -0.76
C LEU A 54 -22.01 3.87 -1.90
N ARG A 55 -23.17 4.47 -1.65
CA ARG A 55 -24.16 4.70 -2.72
C ARG A 55 -23.61 5.65 -3.77
N TRP A 56 -23.02 6.74 -3.34
CA TRP A 56 -22.43 7.70 -4.26
C TRP A 56 -21.29 7.10 -5.10
N LEU A 57 -20.40 6.28 -4.54
CA LEU A 57 -19.38 5.55 -5.31
C LEU A 57 -20.02 4.67 -6.40
N ARG A 58 -21.08 3.93 -6.05
CA ARG A 58 -21.84 3.10 -7.02
C ARG A 58 -22.50 3.95 -8.11
N ASP A 59 -23.06 5.10 -7.75
CA ASP A 59 -23.64 6.05 -8.72
C ASP A 59 -22.56 6.63 -9.67
N CYS A 60 -21.33 6.81 -9.18
CA CYS A 60 -20.18 7.17 -10.00
C CYS A 60 -19.63 5.99 -10.84
N GLY A 61 -20.05 4.75 -10.58
CA GLY A 61 -19.57 3.56 -11.26
C GLY A 61 -18.17 3.11 -10.83
N VAL A 62 -17.75 3.41 -9.60
CA VAL A 62 -16.44 3.02 -9.04
C VAL A 62 -16.59 2.24 -7.74
N GLU A 63 -15.59 1.39 -7.45
CA GLU A 63 -15.49 0.60 -6.23
C GLU A 63 -14.35 1.13 -5.35
N LEU A 64 -14.51 1.07 -4.02
CA LEU A 64 -13.44 1.35 -3.08
C LEU A 64 -12.53 0.13 -2.98
N SER A 65 -11.29 0.23 -3.46
CA SER A 65 -10.33 -0.88 -3.42
C SER A 65 -9.71 -1.08 -2.04
N ALA A 66 -9.42 0.02 -1.35
CA ALA A 66 -8.89 0.06 0.01
C ALA A 66 -9.04 1.47 0.59
N ILE A 67 -8.99 1.60 1.91
CA ILE A 67 -8.67 2.87 2.56
C ILE A 67 -7.19 2.89 2.93
N SER A 68 -6.56 4.07 2.96
CA SER A 68 -5.23 4.23 3.54
C SER A 68 -5.25 5.15 4.75
N ALA A 69 -4.44 4.82 5.74
CA ALA A 69 -4.16 5.65 6.91
C ALA A 69 -2.77 5.30 7.44
N TRP A 70 -2.27 6.12 8.37
CA TRP A 70 -0.94 5.96 8.94
C TRP A 70 0.17 6.15 7.89
N GLY A 71 0.48 7.40 7.62
CA GLY A 71 1.48 7.80 6.62
C GLY A 71 2.94 7.74 7.12
N GLY A 72 3.26 6.83 8.06
CA GLY A 72 4.62 6.60 8.54
C GLY A 72 5.01 7.34 9.83
N ARG A 73 4.06 7.93 10.55
CA ARG A 73 4.27 8.49 11.89
C ARG A 73 3.95 7.48 12.99
N GLU A 74 3.05 6.58 12.71
CA GLU A 74 2.59 5.51 13.59
C GLU A 74 3.61 4.37 13.59
N ASP A 75 3.94 3.86 14.77
CA ASP A 75 4.94 2.80 14.95
C ASP A 75 4.46 1.79 16.00
N LEU A 76 4.06 0.63 15.54
CA LEU A 76 3.61 -0.48 16.39
C LEU A 76 4.74 -1.16 17.16
N GLY A 77 5.99 -0.81 16.87
CA GLY A 77 7.17 -1.24 17.64
C GLY A 77 7.55 -0.28 18.78
N ARG A 78 6.86 0.86 18.92
CA ARG A 78 7.08 1.86 19.97
C ARG A 78 6.31 1.46 21.24
N GLU A 79 6.81 1.85 22.42
CA GLU A 79 6.12 1.61 23.70
C GLU A 79 5.15 2.75 24.04
N GLU A 80 5.63 3.99 23.88
CA GLU A 80 4.85 5.18 24.20
C GLU A 80 3.67 5.36 23.23
N GLY A 81 2.45 5.51 23.78
CA GLY A 81 1.24 5.70 23.01
C GLY A 81 0.78 4.47 22.21
N LEU A 82 1.36 3.29 22.44
CA LEU A 82 1.05 2.08 21.68
C LEU A 82 -0.43 1.69 21.79
N GLN A 83 -1.01 1.76 22.97
CA GLN A 83 -2.40 1.34 23.16
C GLN A 83 -3.37 2.26 22.41
N GLU A 84 -3.13 3.56 22.42
CA GLU A 84 -3.91 4.55 21.65
C GLU A 84 -3.81 4.29 20.15
N THR A 85 -2.60 3.97 19.66
CA THR A 85 -2.34 3.61 18.27
C THR A 85 -3.10 2.33 17.89
N ILE A 86 -3.09 1.30 18.75
CA ILE A 86 -3.85 0.06 18.51
C ILE A 86 -5.36 0.34 18.47
N GLU A 87 -5.90 1.15 19.39
CA GLU A 87 -7.31 1.50 19.38
C GLU A 87 -7.71 2.31 18.13
N GLU A 88 -6.84 3.18 17.65
CA GLU A 88 -7.04 3.85 16.37
C GLU A 88 -7.05 2.86 15.20
N GLY A 89 -6.12 1.93 15.16
CA GLY A 89 -6.08 0.88 14.14
C GLY A 89 -7.33 0.00 14.14
N LYS A 90 -7.91 -0.30 15.31
CA LYS A 90 -9.18 -1.02 15.39
C LYS A 90 -10.32 -0.22 14.74
N ARG A 91 -10.38 1.10 14.97
CA ARG A 91 -11.38 1.96 14.31
C ARG A 91 -11.20 2.03 12.80
N LEU A 92 -9.95 1.99 12.31
CA LEU A 92 -9.65 1.92 10.86
C LEU A 92 -10.11 0.59 10.25
N LEU A 93 -9.93 -0.53 10.94
CA LEU A 93 -10.43 -1.84 10.51
C LEU A 93 -11.97 -1.87 10.45
N GLU A 94 -12.67 -1.32 11.45
CA GLU A 94 -14.13 -1.16 11.39
C GLU A 94 -14.56 -0.27 10.23
N PHE A 95 -13.84 0.82 9.99
CA PHE A 95 -14.13 1.74 8.90
C PHE A 95 -14.00 1.07 7.54
N ALA A 96 -12.93 0.29 7.33
CA ALA A 96 -12.74 -0.50 6.11
C ALA A 96 -13.85 -1.55 5.91
N ALA A 97 -14.29 -2.22 7.00
CA ALA A 97 -15.39 -3.17 6.95
C ALA A 97 -16.73 -2.50 6.61
N ASP A 98 -17.06 -1.39 7.27
CA ASP A 98 -18.31 -0.64 7.03
C ASP A 98 -18.36 -0.01 5.64
N LEU A 99 -17.21 0.31 5.06
CA LEU A 99 -17.06 0.78 3.69
C LEU A 99 -16.97 -0.35 2.65
N GLU A 100 -17.24 -1.58 3.05
CA GLU A 100 -17.33 -2.78 2.21
C GLU A 100 -16.03 -3.11 1.41
N CYS A 101 -14.94 -2.35 1.55
CA CYS A 101 -13.66 -2.69 0.92
C CYS A 101 -12.88 -3.74 1.72
N GLY A 102 -13.07 -3.79 3.04
CA GLY A 102 -12.44 -4.76 3.93
C GLY A 102 -10.91 -4.71 3.97
N ILE A 103 -10.29 -3.67 3.41
CA ILE A 103 -8.83 -3.48 3.37
C ILE A 103 -8.48 -2.10 3.91
N TRP A 104 -7.73 -2.10 5.00
CA TRP A 104 -7.01 -0.93 5.46
C TRP A 104 -5.53 -1.08 5.12
N GLN A 105 -4.99 -0.18 4.30
CA GLN A 105 -3.58 -0.09 3.95
C GLN A 105 -2.90 0.97 4.81
N GLY A 106 -1.66 0.72 5.24
CA GLY A 106 -0.88 1.70 5.99
C GLY A 106 0.55 1.30 6.29
N HIS A 107 1.32 2.29 6.68
CA HIS A 107 2.65 2.09 7.26
C HIS A 107 2.50 1.93 8.78
N CYS A 108 3.10 0.89 9.34
CA CYS A 108 2.92 0.53 10.76
C CYS A 108 4.21 0.72 11.58
N GLY A 109 5.14 1.50 11.08
CA GLY A 109 6.50 1.63 11.60
C GLY A 109 7.49 0.80 10.79
N ILE A 110 8.76 0.82 11.19
CA ILE A 110 9.83 0.06 10.53
C ILE A 110 10.00 -1.26 11.27
N ILE A 111 9.61 -2.36 10.61
CA ILE A 111 9.80 -3.71 11.13
C ILE A 111 11.30 -4.01 11.14
N PRO A 112 11.87 -4.48 12.26
CA PRO A 112 13.29 -4.83 12.33
C PRO A 112 13.66 -5.91 11.33
N HIS A 113 14.89 -5.84 10.78
CA HIS A 113 15.40 -6.85 9.83
C HIS A 113 15.77 -8.19 10.51
N SER A 114 15.77 -8.25 11.84
CA SER A 114 16.06 -9.46 12.61
C SER A 114 15.01 -9.69 13.69
N SER A 115 14.58 -10.93 13.84
CA SER A 115 13.70 -11.36 14.94
C SER A 115 14.37 -11.31 16.32
N ASP A 116 15.69 -11.14 16.37
CA ASP A 116 16.44 -10.94 17.64
C ASP A 116 16.35 -9.51 18.16
N ASP A 117 15.85 -8.56 17.35
CA ASP A 117 15.63 -7.17 17.79
C ASP A 117 14.50 -7.14 18.86
N PRO A 118 14.73 -6.44 19.99
CA PRO A 118 13.70 -6.32 21.04
C PRO A 118 12.34 -5.75 20.57
N LYS A 119 12.33 -4.98 19.47
CA LYS A 119 11.08 -4.47 18.87
C LYS A 119 10.26 -5.54 18.16
N TRP A 120 10.90 -6.62 17.69
CA TRP A 120 10.20 -7.68 16.95
C TRP A 120 8.98 -8.23 17.70
N GLY A 121 9.19 -8.61 18.97
CA GLY A 121 8.12 -9.12 19.82
C GLY A 121 6.98 -8.12 20.04
N ARG A 122 7.27 -6.81 20.07
CA ARG A 122 6.24 -5.77 20.15
C ARG A 122 5.40 -5.72 18.88
N PHE A 123 6.04 -5.75 17.70
CA PHE A 123 5.33 -5.83 16.42
C PHE A 123 4.44 -7.06 16.35
N VAL A 124 4.96 -8.26 16.72
CA VAL A 124 4.17 -9.51 16.74
C VAL A 124 2.92 -9.35 17.61
N ASN A 125 3.07 -8.81 18.81
CA ASN A 125 1.96 -8.62 19.74
C ASN A 125 0.93 -7.60 19.22
N SER A 126 1.40 -6.45 18.73
CA SER A 126 0.56 -5.35 18.26
C SER A 126 -0.20 -5.73 16.99
N PHE A 127 0.48 -6.32 16.00
CA PHE A 127 -0.18 -6.88 14.83
C PHE A 127 -1.15 -8.00 15.20
N GLY A 128 -0.76 -8.88 16.14
CA GLY A 128 -1.63 -9.94 16.63
C GLY A 128 -2.92 -9.42 17.23
N GLU A 129 -2.88 -8.31 17.99
CA GLU A 129 -4.07 -7.68 18.56
C GLU A 129 -4.95 -7.05 17.48
N LEU A 130 -4.39 -6.24 16.59
CA LEU A 130 -5.10 -5.63 15.47
C LEU A 130 -5.72 -6.67 14.54
N CYS A 131 -4.98 -7.71 14.19
CA CYS A 131 -5.44 -8.72 13.26
C CYS A 131 -6.55 -9.61 13.82
N ARG A 132 -6.50 -9.96 15.12
CA ARG A 132 -7.62 -10.63 15.79
C ARG A 132 -8.90 -9.78 15.75
N TYR A 133 -8.74 -8.47 15.91
CA TYR A 133 -9.87 -7.54 15.75
C TYR A 133 -10.35 -7.48 14.30
N GLY A 134 -9.45 -7.40 13.33
CA GLY A 134 -9.76 -7.44 11.91
C GLY A 134 -10.54 -8.69 11.51
N GLU A 135 -10.14 -9.87 12.01
CA GLU A 135 -10.89 -11.12 11.80
C GLU A 135 -12.33 -11.06 12.35
N LYS A 136 -12.54 -10.39 13.48
CA LYS A 136 -13.85 -10.21 14.09
C LYS A 136 -14.77 -9.32 13.26
N VAL A 137 -14.24 -8.24 12.69
CA VAL A 137 -15.02 -7.27 11.91
C VAL A 137 -15.05 -7.56 10.41
N GLY A 138 -14.27 -8.53 9.93
CA GLY A 138 -14.21 -8.91 8.52
C GLY A 138 -13.30 -8.01 7.67
N ALA A 139 -12.31 -7.36 8.30
CA ALA A 139 -11.33 -6.52 7.61
C ALA A 139 -9.89 -7.04 7.79
N LYS A 140 -9.00 -6.59 6.91
CA LYS A 140 -7.58 -6.95 6.89
C LYS A 140 -6.70 -5.72 6.93
N LEU A 141 -5.57 -5.83 7.61
CA LEU A 141 -4.49 -4.86 7.56
C LEU A 141 -3.52 -5.27 6.44
N ALA A 142 -3.40 -4.42 5.43
CA ALA A 142 -2.45 -4.55 4.34
C ALA A 142 -1.27 -3.60 4.59
N VAL A 143 -0.23 -4.10 5.25
CA VAL A 143 0.99 -3.30 5.51
C VAL A 143 1.71 -3.05 4.20
N GLU A 144 2.12 -1.80 3.98
CA GLU A 144 2.84 -1.42 2.77
C GLU A 144 4.28 -1.88 2.82
N THR A 145 4.72 -2.58 1.76
CA THR A 145 6.11 -3.01 1.62
C THR A 145 7.05 -1.83 1.40
N GLY A 146 8.30 -1.98 1.85
CA GLY A 146 9.33 -1.00 1.57
C GLY A 146 10.47 -0.97 2.56
N PRO A 147 10.27 -0.65 3.86
CA PRO A 147 11.35 -0.55 4.82
C PRO A 147 12.13 -1.86 5.02
N GLU A 148 11.44 -2.97 4.99
CA GLU A 148 12.03 -4.31 5.15
C GLU A 148 11.96 -5.12 3.87
N PRO A 149 12.90 -6.07 3.68
CA PRO A 149 12.83 -7.05 2.60
C PRO A 149 11.56 -7.91 2.68
N PRO A 150 11.00 -8.37 1.54
CA PRO A 150 9.82 -9.23 1.52
C PRO A 150 9.94 -10.49 2.38
N ALA A 151 11.15 -11.08 2.48
CA ALA A 151 11.40 -12.24 3.33
C ALA A 151 11.24 -11.92 4.82
N THR A 152 11.70 -10.76 5.27
CA THR A 152 11.52 -10.28 6.65
C THR A 152 10.04 -10.06 6.96
N PHE A 153 9.30 -9.43 6.04
CA PHE A 153 7.87 -9.23 6.24
C PHE A 153 7.10 -10.55 6.24
N LEU A 154 7.47 -11.52 5.38
CA LEU A 154 6.88 -12.86 5.43
C LEU A 154 7.13 -13.55 6.77
N GLN A 155 8.33 -13.41 7.35
CA GLN A 155 8.61 -13.94 8.69
C GLN A 155 7.69 -13.29 9.74
N MET A 156 7.52 -11.97 9.70
CA MET A 156 6.59 -11.26 10.59
C MET A 156 5.16 -11.77 10.44
N ILE A 157 4.66 -11.95 9.21
CA ILE A 157 3.32 -12.51 8.96
C ILE A 157 3.18 -13.91 9.58
N ASN A 158 4.20 -14.75 9.43
CA ASN A 158 4.20 -16.11 9.99
C ASN A 158 4.22 -16.11 11.52
N ASP A 159 5.03 -15.23 12.13
CA ASP A 159 5.14 -15.14 13.59
C ASP A 159 3.86 -14.57 14.24
N VAL A 160 3.17 -13.67 13.56
CA VAL A 160 1.83 -13.17 13.98
C VAL A 160 0.77 -14.26 13.81
N GLY A 161 0.86 -15.08 12.78
CA GLY A 161 0.00 -16.24 12.57
C GLY A 161 -1.46 -15.92 12.26
N SER A 162 -1.78 -14.70 11.83
CA SER A 162 -3.15 -14.28 11.48
C SER A 162 -3.32 -14.12 9.97
N ARG A 163 -4.49 -14.52 9.47
CA ARG A 163 -4.88 -14.32 8.07
C ARG A 163 -5.30 -12.87 7.75
N SER A 164 -5.43 -12.01 8.76
CA SER A 164 -5.75 -10.59 8.59
C SER A 164 -4.52 -9.69 8.50
N LEU A 165 -3.29 -10.21 8.74
CA LEU A 165 -2.05 -9.51 8.39
C LEU A 165 -1.66 -9.86 6.97
N CYS A 166 -1.64 -8.86 6.12
CA CYS A 166 -1.43 -8.99 4.68
C CYS A 166 -0.51 -7.89 4.17
N ALA A 167 -0.18 -7.94 2.89
CA ALA A 167 0.66 -6.96 2.23
C ALA A 167 -0.15 -6.09 1.25
N ASN A 168 0.11 -4.79 1.29
CA ASN A 168 0.00 -3.91 0.15
C ASN A 168 1.37 -3.89 -0.52
N TYR A 169 1.49 -4.49 -1.70
CA TYR A 169 2.79 -4.59 -2.36
C TYR A 169 3.08 -3.34 -3.17
N ASP A 170 4.07 -2.56 -2.74
CA ASP A 170 4.62 -1.43 -3.48
C ASP A 170 6.01 -1.79 -3.99
N PRO A 171 6.19 -2.04 -5.30
CA PRO A 171 7.48 -2.42 -5.85
C PRO A 171 8.49 -1.25 -5.87
N ALA A 172 8.04 0.00 -5.96
CA ALA A 172 8.90 1.17 -5.99
C ALA A 172 9.55 1.42 -4.62
N ASN A 173 8.82 1.20 -3.55
CA ASN A 173 9.35 1.32 -2.19
C ASN A 173 10.52 0.36 -1.94
N LEU A 174 10.51 -0.83 -2.56
CA LEU A 174 11.61 -1.80 -2.50
C LEU A 174 12.86 -1.38 -3.31
N ILE A 175 12.80 -0.26 -4.04
CA ILE A 175 13.94 0.43 -4.64
C ILE A 175 14.34 1.65 -3.80
N LEU A 176 13.36 2.40 -3.33
CA LEU A 176 13.58 3.66 -2.61
C LEU A 176 14.19 3.45 -1.23
N TRP A 177 13.68 2.49 -0.46
CA TRP A 177 14.14 2.24 0.91
C TRP A 177 15.59 1.75 1.00
N PRO A 178 16.04 0.72 0.25
CA PRO A 178 17.45 0.33 0.29
C PRO A 178 18.39 1.43 -0.16
N ALA A 179 18.00 2.26 -1.13
CA ALA A 179 18.78 3.42 -1.54
C ALA A 179 18.92 4.45 -0.41
N ARG A 180 17.81 4.71 0.30
CA ARG A 180 17.82 5.58 1.48
C ARG A 180 18.73 5.04 2.57
N TYR A 181 18.62 3.75 2.92
CA TYR A 181 19.46 3.13 3.95
C TYR A 181 20.94 3.14 3.62
N MET A 182 21.32 2.85 2.37
CA MET A 182 22.70 2.93 1.92
C MET A 182 23.24 4.36 2.05
N LYS A 183 22.45 5.35 1.65
CA LYS A 183 22.80 6.77 1.77
C LYS A 183 22.96 7.20 3.23
N GLU A 184 22.05 6.82 4.10
CA GLU A 184 22.11 7.10 5.55
C GLU A 184 23.34 6.43 6.21
N ALA A 185 23.78 5.27 5.69
CA ALA A 185 25.00 4.58 6.10
C ALA A 185 26.28 5.16 5.46
N GLY A 186 26.18 6.22 4.64
CA GLY A 186 27.32 6.81 3.93
C GLY A 186 27.89 5.91 2.82
N GLN A 187 27.11 5.00 2.29
CA GLN A 187 27.45 4.06 1.22
C GLN A 187 26.84 4.52 -0.10
N SER A 188 27.57 4.30 -1.20
CA SER A 188 26.99 4.45 -2.52
C SER A 188 25.98 3.35 -2.79
N TYR A 189 24.95 3.66 -3.58
CA TYR A 189 23.91 2.70 -3.93
C TYR A 189 24.46 1.56 -4.78
N ASP A 190 24.27 0.35 -4.28
CA ASP A 190 24.61 -0.90 -4.96
C ASP A 190 23.31 -1.59 -5.42
N ARG A 191 23.00 -1.47 -6.72
CA ARG A 191 21.78 -2.02 -7.28
C ARG A 191 21.71 -3.55 -7.18
N GLU A 192 22.81 -4.25 -7.42
CA GLU A 192 22.82 -5.72 -7.39
C GLU A 192 22.51 -6.22 -5.99
N LYS A 193 23.16 -5.63 -4.98
CA LYS A 193 22.92 -5.95 -3.57
C LYS A 193 21.48 -5.61 -3.17
N ALA A 194 20.98 -4.41 -3.49
CA ALA A 194 19.63 -3.98 -3.18
C ALA A 194 18.58 -4.90 -3.81
N PHE A 195 18.73 -5.24 -5.10
CA PHE A 195 17.79 -6.10 -5.80
C PHE A 195 17.86 -7.58 -5.37
N ALA A 196 19.02 -8.05 -4.92
CA ALA A 196 19.16 -9.39 -4.35
C ALA A 196 18.41 -9.52 -3.02
N GLU A 197 18.42 -8.48 -2.19
CA GLU A 197 17.82 -8.46 -0.86
C GLU A 197 16.31 -8.08 -0.92
N TYR A 198 15.99 -6.95 -1.54
CA TYR A 198 14.64 -6.38 -1.55
C TYR A 198 13.73 -6.90 -2.68
N GLN A 199 14.30 -7.43 -3.75
CA GLN A 199 13.59 -8.16 -4.81
C GLN A 199 12.30 -7.46 -5.31
N PRO A 200 12.35 -6.24 -5.86
CA PRO A 200 11.15 -5.44 -6.17
C PRO A 200 10.10 -6.18 -7.04
N VAL A 201 10.53 -7.09 -7.91
CA VAL A 201 9.67 -7.87 -8.79
C VAL A 201 9.50 -9.32 -8.30
N GLU A 202 10.59 -9.97 -7.86
CA GLU A 202 10.54 -11.36 -7.41
C GLU A 202 9.98 -11.53 -5.99
N GLY A 203 10.04 -10.50 -5.16
CA GLY A 203 9.45 -10.49 -3.83
C GLY A 203 7.93 -10.76 -3.82
N VAL A 204 7.26 -10.55 -4.96
CA VAL A 204 5.88 -11.00 -5.16
C VAL A 204 5.73 -12.49 -4.87
N LYS A 205 6.68 -13.33 -5.34
CA LYS A 205 6.65 -14.77 -5.10
C LYS A 205 6.95 -15.14 -3.65
N VAL A 206 7.72 -14.30 -2.96
CA VAL A 206 8.02 -14.48 -1.54
C VAL A 206 6.76 -14.27 -0.70
N LEU A 207 6.07 -13.15 -0.88
CA LEU A 207 4.84 -12.84 -0.14
C LEU A 207 3.62 -13.62 -0.63
N GLY A 208 3.56 -13.94 -1.91
CA GLY A 208 2.58 -14.84 -2.50
C GLY A 208 1.12 -14.44 -2.16
N LYS A 209 0.38 -15.38 -1.61
CA LYS A 209 -1.05 -15.23 -1.22
C LYS A 209 -1.31 -14.14 -0.17
N HIS A 210 -0.28 -13.63 0.48
CA HIS A 210 -0.41 -12.56 1.46
C HIS A 210 -0.56 -11.17 0.83
N ILE A 211 -0.30 -11.04 -0.49
CA ILE A 211 -0.56 -9.81 -1.23
C ILE A 211 -2.06 -9.72 -1.51
N ILE A 212 -2.73 -8.73 -0.94
CA ILE A 212 -4.17 -8.50 -1.13
C ILE A 212 -4.49 -7.17 -1.78
N HIS A 213 -3.51 -6.29 -1.86
CA HIS A 213 -3.57 -5.01 -2.54
C HIS A 213 -2.17 -4.68 -3.10
N THR A 214 -2.09 -3.82 -4.10
CA THR A 214 -0.80 -3.38 -4.65
C THR A 214 -0.86 -1.94 -5.11
N HIS A 215 0.22 -1.19 -4.90
CA HIS A 215 0.42 0.09 -5.54
C HIS A 215 1.08 -0.11 -6.91
N ALA A 216 0.56 0.58 -7.90
CA ALA A 216 1.23 0.75 -9.18
C ALA A 216 2.04 2.05 -9.11
N LYS A 217 3.30 1.90 -8.75
CA LYS A 217 4.28 2.95 -8.52
C LYS A 217 5.62 2.53 -9.08
N ASP A 218 6.40 3.45 -9.61
CA ASP A 218 7.70 3.16 -10.21
C ASP A 218 8.78 4.09 -9.66
N ALA A 219 10.00 3.60 -9.62
CA ALA A 219 11.14 4.33 -9.07
C ALA A 219 12.44 3.93 -9.75
N ARG A 220 13.43 4.81 -9.66
CA ARG A 220 14.82 4.51 -10.00
C ARG A 220 15.79 5.37 -9.20
N VAL A 221 17.05 4.98 -9.20
CA VAL A 221 18.14 5.75 -8.62
C VAL A 221 18.94 6.41 -9.74
N PHE A 222 19.06 7.73 -9.67
CA PHE A 222 19.82 8.55 -10.60
C PHE A 222 21.29 8.66 -10.16
N PRO A 223 22.19 9.17 -11.03
CA PRO A 223 23.57 9.44 -10.65
C PRO A 223 23.66 10.29 -9.37
N GLY A 224 24.59 9.96 -8.49
CA GLY A 224 24.74 10.60 -7.18
C GLY A 224 23.82 10.03 -6.10
N ASP A 225 23.38 8.77 -6.27
CA ASP A 225 22.57 8.02 -5.31
C ASP A 225 21.21 8.71 -5.00
N ASP A 226 20.68 9.39 -6.00
CA ASP A 226 19.43 10.14 -5.92
C ASP A 226 18.24 9.25 -6.28
N ALA A 227 17.68 8.61 -5.28
CA ALA A 227 16.52 7.74 -5.44
C ALA A 227 15.23 8.57 -5.53
N ARG A 228 14.44 8.35 -6.59
CA ARG A 228 13.19 9.06 -6.81
C ARG A 228 12.13 8.16 -7.40
N GLU A 229 10.88 8.42 -6.99
CA GLU A 229 9.71 8.00 -7.73
C GLU A 229 9.67 8.70 -9.11
N VAL A 230 9.27 7.97 -10.11
CA VAL A 230 9.14 8.47 -11.51
C VAL A 230 7.77 8.08 -12.05
N PRO A 231 7.31 8.69 -13.17
CA PRO A 231 6.10 8.24 -13.86
C PRO A 231 6.14 6.74 -14.15
N LEU A 232 4.99 6.09 -14.07
CA LEU A 232 4.84 4.65 -14.25
C LEU A 232 5.39 4.19 -15.61
N GLY A 233 6.26 3.20 -15.61
CA GLY A 233 6.96 2.70 -16.80
C GLY A 233 8.27 3.41 -17.13
N GLU A 234 8.64 4.46 -16.40
CA GLU A 234 9.92 5.17 -16.58
C GLU A 234 11.00 4.75 -15.57
N GLY A 235 10.63 3.87 -14.63
CA GLY A 235 11.51 3.37 -13.56
C GLY A 235 12.21 2.06 -13.90
N TRP A 236 12.51 1.31 -12.85
CA TRP A 236 13.25 0.06 -12.93
C TRP A 236 12.39 -1.19 -12.73
N ILE A 237 11.08 -1.02 -12.59
CA ILE A 237 10.16 -2.15 -12.43
C ILE A 237 9.93 -2.79 -13.81
N ASP A 238 10.25 -4.07 -13.93
CA ASP A 238 9.83 -4.90 -15.07
C ASP A 238 8.34 -5.24 -14.92
N TRP A 239 7.49 -4.37 -15.46
CA TRP A 239 6.03 -4.46 -15.31
C TRP A 239 5.45 -5.74 -15.91
N GLN A 240 5.99 -6.23 -17.02
CA GLN A 240 5.52 -7.47 -17.62
C GLN A 240 5.77 -8.66 -16.67
N ARG A 241 6.98 -8.73 -16.13
CA ARG A 241 7.37 -9.77 -15.17
C ARG A 241 6.65 -9.61 -13.83
N TYR A 242 6.48 -8.38 -13.35
CA TYR A 242 5.75 -8.07 -12.13
C TYR A 242 4.30 -8.55 -12.20
N LEU A 243 3.57 -8.19 -13.26
CA LEU A 243 2.19 -8.63 -13.48
C LEU A 243 2.09 -10.15 -13.69
N LYS A 244 3.07 -10.76 -14.37
CA LYS A 244 3.14 -12.21 -14.51
C LYS A 244 3.29 -12.87 -13.14
N ASN A 245 4.20 -12.39 -12.29
CA ASN A 245 4.41 -12.94 -10.94
C ASN A 245 3.14 -12.80 -10.08
N LEU A 246 2.44 -11.67 -10.12
CA LEU A 246 1.17 -11.48 -9.41
C LEU A 246 0.10 -12.46 -9.87
N ARG A 247 -0.04 -12.69 -11.18
CA ARG A 247 -0.96 -13.72 -11.71
C ARG A 247 -0.58 -15.12 -11.25
N GLU A 248 0.72 -15.45 -11.25
CA GLU A 248 1.23 -16.77 -10.82
C GLU A 248 0.93 -17.07 -9.35
N VAL A 249 0.91 -16.05 -8.48
CA VAL A 249 0.55 -16.21 -7.06
C VAL A 249 -0.96 -16.09 -6.80
N GLY A 250 -1.77 -15.92 -7.85
CA GLY A 250 -3.24 -15.88 -7.77
C GLY A 250 -3.80 -14.52 -7.35
N TYR A 251 -3.04 -13.43 -7.51
CA TYR A 251 -3.53 -12.09 -7.22
C TYR A 251 -4.58 -11.65 -8.26
N ASP A 252 -5.75 -11.24 -7.77
CA ASP A 252 -6.88 -10.77 -8.59
C ASP A 252 -7.46 -9.41 -8.09
N GLY A 253 -6.72 -8.75 -7.20
CA GLY A 253 -7.09 -7.46 -6.63
C GLY A 253 -6.82 -6.25 -7.54
N PHE A 254 -6.95 -5.06 -6.96
CA PHE A 254 -6.74 -3.79 -7.65
C PHE A 254 -5.26 -3.41 -7.72
N TYR A 255 -4.89 -2.80 -8.85
CA TYR A 255 -3.61 -2.13 -9.07
C TYR A 255 -3.84 -0.63 -8.87
N ALA A 256 -3.60 -0.13 -7.67
CA ALA A 256 -3.87 1.26 -7.32
C ALA A 256 -2.70 2.15 -7.74
N ILE A 257 -2.92 2.98 -8.75
CA ILE A 257 -1.93 3.96 -9.19
C ILE A 257 -1.71 4.98 -8.09
N GLU A 258 -0.46 5.05 -7.60
CA GLU A 258 -0.02 6.03 -6.63
C GLU A 258 1.04 6.94 -7.27
N ARG A 259 0.91 8.25 -7.03
CA ARG A 259 1.85 9.27 -7.49
C ARG A 259 2.03 10.33 -6.40
N GLU A 260 3.07 10.18 -5.58
CA GLU A 260 3.30 11.06 -4.42
C GLU A 260 4.01 12.36 -4.83
N VAL A 261 4.89 12.29 -5.82
CA VAL A 261 5.69 13.41 -6.29
C VAL A 261 5.36 13.76 -7.75
N GLY A 262 5.94 14.81 -8.27
CA GLY A 262 5.71 15.30 -9.64
C GLY A 262 4.93 16.62 -9.65
N GLU A 263 5.14 17.40 -10.70
CA GLU A 263 4.52 18.74 -10.87
C GLU A 263 3.11 18.63 -11.45
N ASP A 264 2.88 17.63 -12.30
CA ASP A 264 1.59 17.39 -12.96
C ASP A 264 1.09 15.95 -12.73
N PRO A 265 0.55 15.65 -11.53
CA PRO A 265 0.10 14.30 -11.20
C PRO A 265 -1.09 13.84 -12.06
N LEU A 266 -1.92 14.74 -12.57
CA LEU A 266 -3.06 14.38 -13.42
C LEU A 266 -2.59 13.79 -14.74
N THR A 267 -1.63 14.44 -15.39
CA THR A 267 -1.03 13.93 -16.64
C THR A 267 -0.26 12.63 -16.38
N ASP A 268 0.49 12.54 -15.27
CA ASP A 268 1.26 11.33 -14.93
C ASP A 268 0.32 10.14 -14.69
N ILE A 269 -0.77 10.34 -13.94
CA ILE A 269 -1.75 9.29 -13.63
C ILE A 269 -2.55 8.89 -14.88
N ALA A 270 -2.92 9.85 -15.74
CA ALA A 270 -3.57 9.53 -17.01
C ALA A 270 -2.68 8.62 -17.89
N LYS A 271 -1.38 8.95 -18.02
CA LYS A 271 -0.41 8.10 -18.73
C LYS A 271 -0.25 6.72 -18.06
N ALA A 272 -0.24 6.67 -16.72
CA ALA A 272 -0.15 5.42 -15.98
C ALA A 272 -1.35 4.50 -16.25
N ILE A 273 -2.57 5.06 -16.35
CA ILE A 273 -3.78 4.32 -16.73
C ILE A 273 -3.62 3.70 -18.13
N GLU A 274 -3.16 4.51 -19.10
CA GLU A 274 -2.92 4.04 -20.48
C GLU A 274 -1.84 2.96 -20.51
N PHE A 275 -0.74 3.17 -19.78
CA PHE A 275 0.34 2.20 -19.67
C PHE A 275 -0.15 0.85 -19.13
N LEU A 276 -0.86 0.83 -18.00
CA LEU A 276 -1.40 -0.43 -17.43
C LEU A 276 -2.40 -1.11 -18.37
N ARG A 277 -3.20 -0.35 -19.11
CA ARG A 277 -4.14 -0.91 -20.11
C ARG A 277 -3.43 -1.52 -21.31
N SER A 278 -2.19 -1.11 -21.58
CA SER A 278 -1.39 -1.62 -22.70
C SER A 278 -0.66 -2.94 -22.39
N LEU A 279 -0.55 -3.33 -21.10
CA LEU A 279 0.11 -4.56 -20.63
C LEU A 279 -0.86 -5.74 -20.60
#